data_537f85b521df65caa7ed6463ce56d958
#
_entry.id   537f85b521df65caa7ed6463ce56d958
#
_cell.length_a   1.000
_cell.length_b   1.000
_cell.length_c   1.000
_cell.angle_alpha   90.00
_cell.angle_beta   90.00
_cell.angle_gamma   90.00
#
_symmetry.space_group_name_H-M   'P 1'
#
loop_
_entity.id
_entity.type
_entity.pdbx_description
1 polymer ?
#
loop_
_entity_poly.entity_id
_entity_poly.type
_entity_poly.pdbx_seq_one_letter_code
_entity_poly.pdbx_strand_id
1 'polypeptide(L)'
;MGEFAPLSPNPVAEFLATQPSREFVQLLLILLPQLLGEELLTMLAFLAFLAILQRTAAHWGRRSSIGLALLGSTLLFSAGHLPTYDWNWAQCFGVIGAARVVWTLAYIATRSLRVSIGAHILTHVEAVMPAFLAAQILPWTI
;
A
#
# COMPACT_ATOMS: atom_id res chain seq x y z
N MET A 1 14.09 -17.64 20.32
CA MET A 1 13.19 -17.53 19.16
C MET A 1 12.32 -16.32 19.45
N GLY A 2 12.54 -15.19 18.76
CA GLY A 2 11.70 -14.01 18.95
C GLY A 2 10.35 -14.29 18.30
N GLU A 3 9.29 -14.30 19.07
CA GLU A 3 7.93 -14.27 18.55
C GLU A 3 7.76 -12.96 17.74
N PHE A 4 7.51 -13.10 16.45
CA PHE A 4 7.09 -11.94 15.66
C PHE A 4 5.76 -11.45 16.24
N ALA A 5 5.68 -10.15 16.54
CA ALA A 5 4.42 -9.55 16.97
C ALA A 5 3.32 -9.91 15.95
N PRO A 6 2.13 -10.32 16.41
CA PRO A 6 1.02 -10.62 15.51
C PRO A 6 0.72 -9.40 14.62
N LEU A 7 0.26 -9.65 13.39
CA LEU A 7 -0.12 -8.58 12.49
C LEU A 7 -1.33 -7.84 13.08
N SER A 8 -1.26 -6.52 13.13
CA SER A 8 -2.40 -5.68 13.50
C SER A 8 -3.48 -5.81 12.41
N PRO A 9 -4.75 -5.97 12.79
CA PRO A 9 -5.84 -6.09 11.83
C PRO A 9 -5.90 -4.86 10.90
N ASN A 10 -6.36 -5.08 9.66
CA ASN A 10 -6.63 -3.97 8.77
C ASN A 10 -7.94 -3.29 9.21
N PRO A 11 -7.94 -2.00 9.63
CA PRO A 11 -9.12 -1.32 10.14
C PRO A 11 -10.30 -1.32 9.14
N VAL A 12 -9.99 -1.28 7.84
CA VAL A 12 -11.00 -1.34 6.77
C VAL A 12 -11.64 -2.73 6.69
N ALA A 13 -10.83 -3.79 6.81
CA ALA A 13 -11.35 -5.16 6.79
C ALA A 13 -12.22 -5.46 8.02
N GLU A 14 -11.82 -4.97 9.20
CA GLU A 14 -12.63 -5.09 10.43
C GLU A 14 -13.97 -4.35 10.31
N PHE A 15 -13.95 -3.11 9.80
CA PHE A 15 -15.16 -2.33 9.58
C PHE A 15 -16.11 -3.07 8.63
N LEU A 16 -15.61 -3.61 7.52
CA LEU A 16 -16.41 -4.33 6.53
C LEU A 16 -16.99 -5.65 7.03
N ALA A 17 -16.29 -6.34 7.93
CA ALA A 17 -16.79 -7.57 8.53
C ALA A 17 -18.09 -7.37 9.36
N THR A 18 -18.38 -6.13 9.74
CA THR A 18 -19.55 -5.77 10.58
C THR A 18 -20.68 -5.08 9.81
N GLN A 19 -20.52 -4.79 8.51
CA GLN A 19 -21.42 -3.91 7.77
C GLN A 19 -22.27 -4.63 6.70
N PRO A 20 -23.52 -4.16 6.42
CA PRO A 20 -24.36 -4.64 5.33
C PRO A 20 -23.73 -4.35 3.95
N SER A 21 -24.13 -5.14 2.94
CA SER A 21 -23.61 -5.04 1.56
C SER A 21 -23.69 -3.64 0.94
N ARG A 22 -24.69 -2.82 1.33
CA ARG A 22 -24.83 -1.46 0.83
C ARG A 22 -23.68 -0.56 1.28
N GLU A 23 -23.24 -0.70 2.53
CA GLU A 23 -22.18 0.12 3.11
C GLU A 23 -20.80 -0.28 2.56
N PHE A 24 -20.65 -1.53 2.14
CA PHE A 24 -19.46 -1.99 1.40
C PHE A 24 -19.22 -1.17 0.12
N VAL A 25 -20.25 -0.97 -0.70
CA VAL A 25 -20.14 -0.17 -1.94
C VAL A 25 -19.81 1.29 -1.63
N GLN A 26 -20.43 1.87 -0.60
CA GLN A 26 -20.14 3.24 -0.17
C GLN A 26 -18.68 3.38 0.30
N LEU A 27 -18.19 2.41 1.06
CA LEU A 27 -16.81 2.41 1.53
C LEU A 27 -15.82 2.30 0.36
N LEU A 28 -16.07 1.44 -0.62
CA LEU A 28 -15.24 1.37 -1.83
C LEU A 28 -15.15 2.71 -2.55
N LEU A 29 -16.27 3.44 -2.65
CA LEU A 29 -16.29 4.77 -3.26
C LEU A 29 -15.48 5.81 -2.47
N ILE A 30 -15.42 5.69 -1.15
CA ILE A 30 -14.60 6.56 -0.29
C ILE A 30 -13.12 6.16 -0.37
N LEU A 31 -12.82 4.86 -0.43
CA LEU A 31 -11.44 4.37 -0.51
C LEU A 31 -10.75 4.72 -1.82
N LEU A 32 -11.47 4.77 -2.94
CA LEU A 32 -10.86 5.07 -4.24
C LEU A 32 -10.10 6.40 -4.27
N PRO A 33 -10.66 7.54 -3.83
CA PRO A 33 -9.93 8.80 -3.74
C PRO A 33 -8.72 8.73 -2.80
N GLN A 34 -8.84 8.00 -1.68
CA GLN A 34 -7.74 7.80 -0.74
C GLN A 34 -6.59 7.04 -1.39
N LEU A 35 -6.85 5.89 -2.01
CA LEU A 35 -5.84 5.08 -2.69
C LEU A 35 -5.17 5.84 -3.84
N LEU A 36 -5.93 6.64 -4.58
CA LEU A 36 -5.39 7.55 -5.58
C LEU A 36 -4.45 8.59 -4.97
N GLY A 37 -4.85 9.19 -3.86
CA GLY A 37 -4.02 10.16 -3.13
C GLY A 37 -2.72 9.56 -2.63
N GLU A 38 -2.78 8.37 -2.03
CA GLU A 38 -1.60 7.62 -1.58
C GLU A 38 -0.65 7.29 -2.73
N GLU A 39 -1.21 6.84 -3.87
CA GLU A 39 -0.41 6.52 -5.04
C GLU A 39 0.28 7.75 -5.63
N LEU A 40 -0.46 8.86 -5.79
CA LEU A 40 0.09 10.11 -6.29
C LEU A 40 1.19 10.65 -5.37
N LEU A 41 0.94 10.69 -4.06
CA LEU A 41 1.91 11.18 -3.08
C LEU A 41 3.21 10.38 -3.12
N THR A 42 3.10 9.06 -3.19
CA THR A 42 4.29 8.18 -3.21
C THR A 42 5.03 8.26 -4.54
N MET A 43 4.32 8.36 -5.66
CA MET A 43 4.95 8.57 -6.97
C MET A 43 5.65 9.92 -7.04
N LEU A 44 5.07 10.98 -6.50
CA LEU A 44 5.74 12.29 -6.39
C LEU A 44 7.00 12.19 -5.54
N ALA A 45 6.96 11.49 -4.40
CA ALA A 45 8.13 11.26 -3.56
C ALA A 45 9.22 10.47 -4.32
N PHE A 46 8.85 9.39 -5.01
CA PHE A 46 9.77 8.61 -5.84
C PHE A 46 10.46 9.47 -6.92
N LEU A 47 9.68 10.25 -7.66
CA LEU A 47 10.20 11.12 -8.72
C LEU A 47 11.06 12.25 -8.16
N ALA A 48 10.70 12.81 -7.00
CA ALA A 48 11.48 13.84 -6.31
C ALA A 48 12.85 13.28 -5.85
N PHE A 49 12.86 12.12 -5.17
CA PHE A 49 14.10 11.43 -4.80
C PHE A 49 14.97 11.13 -6.03
N LEU A 50 14.36 10.62 -7.11
CA LEU A 50 15.07 10.32 -8.34
C LEU A 50 15.69 11.58 -8.96
N ALA A 51 14.95 12.68 -9.01
CA ALA A 51 15.43 13.94 -9.55
C ALA A 51 16.59 14.53 -8.72
N ILE A 52 16.47 14.46 -7.37
CA ILE A 52 17.53 14.91 -6.46
C ILE A 52 18.78 14.07 -6.67
N LEU A 53 18.67 12.73 -6.66
CA LEU A 53 19.81 11.82 -6.82
C LEU A 53 20.50 11.98 -8.18
N GLN A 54 19.74 12.18 -9.24
CA GLN A 54 20.33 12.42 -10.57
C GLN A 54 21.08 13.75 -10.67
N ARG A 55 20.69 14.75 -9.88
CA ARG A 55 21.39 16.05 -9.85
C ARG A 55 22.62 16.03 -8.94
N THR A 56 22.51 15.42 -7.76
CA THR A 56 23.54 15.50 -6.71
C THR A 56 24.53 14.33 -6.75
N ALA A 57 24.12 13.18 -7.26
CA ALA A 57 24.88 11.93 -7.26
C ALA A 57 24.90 11.28 -8.66
N ALA A 58 25.04 12.09 -9.73
CA ALA A 58 25.05 11.63 -11.11
C ALA A 58 26.09 10.54 -11.41
N HIS A 59 27.20 10.54 -10.66
CA HIS A 59 28.28 9.55 -10.76
C HIS A 59 27.87 8.13 -10.33
N TRP A 60 26.76 7.96 -9.57
CA TRP A 60 26.26 6.63 -9.17
C TRP A 60 25.54 5.88 -10.28
N GLY A 61 25.24 6.56 -11.37
CA GLY A 61 24.52 5.99 -12.50
C GLY A 61 23.03 5.86 -12.28
N ARG A 62 22.30 5.77 -13.38
CA ARG A 62 20.83 5.82 -13.39
C ARG A 62 20.17 4.67 -12.61
N ARG A 63 20.73 3.45 -12.70
CA ARG A 63 20.14 2.27 -12.02
C ARG A 63 20.19 2.40 -10.50
N SER A 64 21.32 2.85 -9.96
CA SER A 64 21.50 3.09 -8.53
C SER A 64 20.57 4.19 -8.02
N SER A 65 20.44 5.29 -8.80
CA SER A 65 19.50 6.37 -8.47
C SER A 65 18.06 5.90 -8.42
N ILE A 66 17.63 5.03 -9.35
CA ILE A 66 16.28 4.43 -9.35
C ILE A 66 16.09 3.55 -8.11
N GLY A 67 17.07 2.68 -7.79
CA GLY A 67 16.99 1.80 -6.62
C GLY A 67 16.90 2.58 -5.30
N LEU A 68 17.72 3.63 -5.15
CA LEU A 68 17.69 4.47 -3.95
C LEU A 68 16.42 5.32 -3.86
N ALA A 69 15.90 5.83 -4.97
CA ALA A 69 14.62 6.53 -4.99
C ALA A 69 13.45 5.61 -4.63
N LEU A 70 13.46 4.37 -5.14
CA LEU A 70 12.50 3.34 -4.78
C LEU A 70 12.55 3.05 -3.28
N LEU A 71 13.74 2.82 -2.73
CA LEU A 71 13.93 2.57 -1.31
C LEU A 71 13.42 3.75 -0.47
N GLY A 72 13.86 4.98 -0.78
CA GLY A 72 13.47 6.18 -0.04
C GLY A 72 11.95 6.42 -0.05
N SER A 73 11.30 6.30 -1.20
CA SER A 73 9.84 6.46 -1.30
C SER A 73 9.08 5.33 -0.58
N THR A 74 9.58 4.10 -0.63
CA THR A 74 9.01 2.96 0.11
C THR A 74 9.12 3.16 1.61
N LEU A 75 10.27 3.56 2.12
CA LEU A 75 10.46 3.84 3.55
C LEU A 75 9.54 4.96 4.04
N LEU A 76 9.40 6.04 3.25
CA LEU A 76 8.50 7.14 3.57
C LEU A 76 7.04 6.67 3.64
N PHE A 77 6.59 5.89 2.66
CA PHE A 77 5.25 5.32 2.62
C PHE A 77 4.99 4.40 3.82
N SER A 78 5.91 3.48 4.11
CA SER A 78 5.83 2.55 5.23
C SER A 78 5.77 3.27 6.57
N ALA A 79 6.60 4.30 6.76
CA ALA A 79 6.60 5.12 7.97
C ALA A 79 5.27 5.87 8.17
N GLY A 80 4.65 6.34 7.10
CA GLY A 80 3.33 6.98 7.16
C GLY A 80 2.22 6.05 7.66
N HIS A 81 2.39 4.74 7.55
CA HIS A 81 1.42 3.73 8.01
C HIS A 81 1.61 3.31 9.47
N LEU A 82 2.71 3.67 10.14
CA LEU A 82 2.97 3.29 11.52
C LEU A 82 1.82 3.61 12.49
N PRO A 83 1.23 4.83 12.46
CA PRO A 83 0.12 5.15 13.37
C PRO A 83 -1.13 4.29 13.11
N THR A 84 -1.39 3.90 11.86
CA THR A 84 -2.55 3.10 11.47
C THR A 84 -2.47 1.66 11.98
N TYR A 85 -1.23 1.13 12.13
CA TYR A 85 -0.97 -0.25 12.52
C TYR A 85 -0.27 -0.36 13.88
N ASP A 86 -0.64 0.50 14.84
CA ASP A 86 -0.16 0.49 16.24
C ASP A 86 1.37 0.41 16.36
N TRP A 87 2.09 1.12 15.46
CA TRP A 87 3.55 1.13 15.41
C TRP A 87 4.18 -0.24 15.18
N ASN A 88 3.46 -1.15 14.50
CA ASN A 88 4.01 -2.45 14.11
C ASN A 88 5.01 -2.31 12.96
N TRP A 89 6.29 -2.13 13.30
CA TRP A 89 7.38 -1.92 12.35
C TRP A 89 7.52 -3.07 11.35
N ALA A 90 7.40 -4.32 11.82
CA ALA A 90 7.52 -5.49 10.97
C ALA A 90 6.42 -5.52 9.90
N GLN A 91 5.19 -5.17 10.26
CA GLN A 91 4.07 -5.08 9.33
C GLN A 91 4.24 -3.93 8.36
N CYS A 92 4.55 -2.72 8.84
CA CYS A 92 4.65 -1.54 8.00
C CYS A 92 5.80 -1.63 6.98
N PHE A 93 6.98 -2.06 7.41
CA PHE A 93 8.14 -2.13 6.53
C PHE A 93 8.25 -3.47 5.79
N GLY A 94 7.83 -4.59 6.42
CA GLY A 94 7.88 -5.91 5.82
C GLY A 94 6.73 -6.17 4.84
N VAL A 95 5.49 -5.97 5.25
CA VAL A 95 4.32 -6.30 4.44
C VAL A 95 3.92 -5.13 3.54
N ILE A 96 3.63 -3.95 4.13
CA ILE A 96 3.16 -2.78 3.39
C ILE A 96 4.29 -2.25 2.49
N GLY A 97 5.52 -2.20 2.99
CA GLY A 97 6.69 -1.81 2.21
C GLY A 97 6.96 -2.75 1.04
N ALA A 98 6.84 -4.07 1.22
CA ALA A 98 7.00 -5.02 0.12
C ALA A 98 5.93 -4.83 -0.97
N ALA A 99 4.67 -4.65 -0.60
CA ALA A 99 3.60 -4.34 -1.54
C ALA A 99 3.90 -3.03 -2.30
N ARG A 100 4.36 -1.99 -1.58
CA ARG A 100 4.74 -0.71 -2.19
C ARG A 100 5.86 -0.84 -3.22
N VAL A 101 6.87 -1.66 -2.94
CA VAL A 101 7.94 -1.97 -3.92
C VAL A 101 7.35 -2.54 -5.21
N VAL A 102 6.45 -3.52 -5.10
CA VAL A 102 5.80 -4.16 -6.27
C VAL A 102 5.05 -3.14 -7.12
N TRP A 103 4.24 -2.27 -6.51
CA TRP A 103 3.47 -1.25 -7.25
C TRP A 103 4.38 -0.23 -7.92
N THR A 104 5.45 0.21 -7.24
CA THR A 104 6.43 1.13 -7.84
C THR A 104 7.21 0.47 -8.96
N LEU A 105 7.57 -0.82 -8.85
CA LEU A 105 8.18 -1.58 -9.92
C LEU A 105 7.26 -1.72 -11.14
N ALA A 106 5.96 -1.90 -10.94
CA ALA A 106 4.97 -1.90 -12.02
C ALA A 106 4.97 -0.55 -12.77
N TYR A 107 5.05 0.57 -12.04
CA TYR A 107 5.23 1.90 -12.64
C TYR A 107 6.56 2.01 -13.41
N ILE A 108 7.68 1.60 -12.82
CA ILE A 108 9.00 1.67 -13.43
C ILE A 108 9.05 0.88 -14.75
N ALA A 109 8.46 -0.32 -14.75
CA ALA A 109 8.43 -1.21 -15.91
C ALA A 109 7.55 -0.69 -17.06
N THR A 110 6.39 -0.13 -16.74
CA THR A 110 5.39 0.28 -17.72
C THR A 110 5.38 1.77 -18.03
N ARG A 111 5.99 2.58 -17.17
CA ARG A 111 5.89 4.05 -17.15
C ARG A 111 4.45 4.56 -17.15
N SER A 112 3.54 3.77 -16.58
CA SER A 112 2.13 4.05 -16.53
C SER A 112 1.63 4.13 -15.08
N LEU A 113 1.24 5.31 -14.65
CA LEU A 113 0.63 5.51 -13.34
C LEU A 113 -0.68 4.72 -13.19
N ARG A 114 -1.42 4.52 -14.29
CA ARG A 114 -2.66 3.71 -14.29
C ARG A 114 -2.39 2.26 -13.90
N VAL A 115 -1.26 1.69 -14.30
CA VAL A 115 -0.88 0.31 -13.96
C VAL A 115 -0.54 0.21 -12.48
N SER A 116 0.20 1.17 -11.94
CA SER A 116 0.53 1.22 -10.51
C SER A 116 -0.72 1.40 -9.65
N ILE A 117 -1.60 2.34 -10.02
CA ILE A 117 -2.90 2.55 -9.36
C ILE A 117 -3.75 1.27 -9.40
N GLY A 118 -3.85 0.62 -10.57
CA GLY A 118 -4.60 -0.62 -10.72
C GLY A 118 -4.06 -1.75 -9.84
N ALA A 119 -2.75 -1.91 -9.77
CA ALA A 119 -2.11 -2.89 -8.89
C ALA A 119 -2.39 -2.60 -7.40
N HIS A 120 -2.33 -1.33 -7.00
CA HIS A 120 -2.62 -0.89 -5.64
C HIS A 120 -4.08 -1.18 -5.26
N ILE A 121 -5.04 -0.77 -6.09
CA ILE A 121 -6.47 -1.01 -5.87
C ILE A 121 -6.77 -2.51 -5.81
N LEU A 122 -6.21 -3.31 -6.74
CA LEU A 122 -6.42 -4.75 -6.78
C LEU A 122 -5.95 -5.43 -5.49
N THR A 123 -4.77 -5.07 -4.99
CA THR A 123 -4.24 -5.60 -3.73
C THR A 123 -5.16 -5.28 -2.55
N HIS A 124 -5.76 -4.09 -2.50
CA HIS A 124 -6.73 -3.72 -1.45
C HIS A 124 -8.03 -4.51 -1.58
N VAL A 125 -8.55 -4.69 -2.79
CA VAL A 125 -9.74 -5.50 -3.03
C VAL A 125 -9.51 -6.96 -2.59
N GLU A 126 -8.37 -7.55 -2.96
CA GLU A 126 -8.00 -8.90 -2.55
C GLU A 126 -7.86 -9.05 -1.02
N ALA A 127 -7.31 -8.05 -0.35
CA ALA A 127 -7.16 -8.07 1.11
C ALA A 127 -8.50 -7.95 1.87
N VAL A 128 -9.48 -7.26 1.29
CA VAL A 128 -10.76 -6.92 1.94
C VAL A 128 -11.88 -7.91 1.58
N MET A 129 -11.87 -8.45 0.36
CA MET A 129 -12.91 -9.33 -0.17
C MET A 129 -13.16 -10.59 0.68
N PRO A 130 -12.14 -11.32 1.18
CA PRO A 130 -12.37 -12.49 2.01
C PRO A 130 -13.11 -12.18 3.31
N ALA A 131 -12.77 -11.07 3.97
CA ALA A 131 -13.45 -10.64 5.20
C ALA A 131 -14.92 -10.30 4.93
N PHE A 132 -15.20 -9.59 3.84
CA PHE A 132 -16.57 -9.28 3.42
C PHE A 132 -17.38 -10.53 3.11
N LEU A 133 -16.83 -11.46 2.33
CA LEU A 133 -17.52 -12.72 1.98
C LEU A 133 -17.77 -13.58 3.22
N ALA A 134 -16.80 -13.68 4.14
CA ALA A 134 -16.98 -14.39 5.40
C ALA A 134 -18.14 -13.81 6.22
N ALA A 135 -18.23 -12.48 6.32
CA ALA A 135 -19.32 -11.80 7.02
C ALA A 135 -20.71 -12.05 6.41
N GLN A 136 -20.80 -12.29 5.10
CA GLN A 136 -22.07 -12.61 4.43
C GLN A 136 -22.51 -14.08 4.61
N ILE A 137 -21.57 -14.99 4.83
CA ILE A 137 -21.82 -16.44 4.91
C ILE A 137 -22.08 -16.88 6.37
N LEU A 138 -21.35 -16.34 7.33
CA LEU A 138 -21.39 -16.73 8.75
C LEU A 138 -22.70 -16.43 9.52
N PRO A 139 -23.49 -15.37 9.23
CA PRO A 139 -24.72 -15.08 9.97
C PRO A 139 -25.82 -16.14 9.86
N TRP A 140 -25.70 -17.08 8.92
CA TRP A 140 -26.72 -18.11 8.66
C TRP A 140 -26.46 -19.45 9.38
N THR A 141 -25.43 -19.51 10.24
CA THR A 141 -25.01 -20.73 10.94
C THR A 141 -25.28 -20.75 12.44
N ILE A 142 -26.10 -19.81 12.96
CA ILE A 142 -26.51 -19.81 14.38
C ILE A 142 -28.02 -19.99 14.48
#